data_67fa92afcd7a703ecf077941fa486c63
#
_entry.id   67fa92afcd7a703ecf077941fa486c63
#
_cell.length_a   1.000
_cell.length_b   1.000
_cell.length_c   1.000
_cell.angle_alpha   90.00
_cell.angle_beta   90.00
_cell.angle_gamma   90.00
#
_symmetry.space_group_name_H-M   'P 1'
#
loop_
_entity.id
_entity.type
_entity.pdbx_description
1 polymer ?
#
loop_
_entity_poly.entity_id
_entity_poly.type
_entity_poly.pdbx_seq_one_letter_code
_entity_poly.pdbx_strand_id
1 'polypeptide(L)'
;YVPSARRGEEELTDIEPGEKNVSFRLVPAATIVLYGKVWDFNSTSPPYRTILTVVAPLSDSAPDVYGASYVTTYGSFDTFFLGLGSWPTNLTVVPSGVKVELKADAWFFSRDVGIFVRSFRIDNDRKSFVLEQGAPATLVQLADYSLRKSADMVGAYISKVTSATDENQQIGFYVWEERISLREARGELNDAMSQLSRANYLGSWILLRQAYSTSRAVRETLGYMRLVAAANSVYMPAVFAVFAVVLGFFTFEKNRRKLFASLFFYLVLFVILFIVYPGTKLLATEDFALFLGTAFISIFAAISFTFGVPKIWKERDIE
;
A
#
# COMPACT_ATOMS: atom_id res chain seq x y z
N TYR A 1 -22.97 -34.46 10.12
CA TYR A 1 -24.02 -33.62 10.69
C TYR A 1 -23.39 -32.52 11.51
N VAL A 2 -23.95 -31.34 11.44
CA VAL A 2 -23.48 -30.16 12.17
C VAL A 2 -24.64 -29.62 13.01
N PRO A 3 -24.41 -29.19 14.24
CA PRO A 3 -25.45 -28.52 15.04
C PRO A 3 -25.96 -27.27 14.32
N SER A 4 -27.28 -27.09 14.31
CA SER A 4 -27.87 -25.84 13.82
C SER A 4 -28.32 -24.98 15.00
N ALA A 5 -27.88 -23.73 15.04
CA ALA A 5 -28.40 -22.74 15.98
C ALA A 5 -29.44 -21.86 15.25
N ARG A 6 -30.60 -21.61 15.85
CA ARG A 6 -31.54 -20.60 15.37
C ARG A 6 -31.02 -19.20 15.74
N ARG A 7 -31.24 -18.25 14.86
CA ARG A 7 -30.96 -16.84 15.15
C ARG A 7 -31.89 -16.37 16.27
N GLY A 8 -31.31 -16.06 17.44
CA GLY A 8 -32.07 -15.55 18.60
C GLY A 8 -32.41 -16.59 19.69
N GLU A 9 -32.01 -17.85 19.50
CA GLU A 9 -31.99 -18.80 20.60
C GLU A 9 -30.66 -18.68 21.33
N GLU A 10 -30.69 -18.68 22.67
CA GLU A 10 -29.47 -18.70 23.49
C GLU A 10 -28.62 -19.90 23.07
N GLU A 11 -27.32 -19.65 22.88
CA GLU A 11 -26.35 -20.72 22.65
C GLU A 11 -26.45 -21.69 23.83
N LEU A 12 -26.85 -22.93 23.55
CA LEU A 12 -26.79 -24.02 24.54
C LEU A 12 -25.31 -24.34 24.79
N THR A 13 -24.65 -23.46 25.51
CA THR A 13 -23.21 -23.60 25.83
C THR A 13 -22.97 -24.47 27.03
N ASP A 14 -23.96 -24.57 27.95
CA ASP A 14 -23.85 -25.37 29.16
C ASP A 14 -25.11 -26.20 29.38
N ILE A 15 -24.96 -27.51 29.32
CA ILE A 15 -26.00 -28.47 29.71
C ILE A 15 -25.76 -28.76 31.21
N GLU A 16 -26.67 -28.33 32.09
CA GLU A 16 -26.56 -28.61 33.48
C GLU A 16 -26.75 -30.10 33.80
N PRO A 17 -25.99 -30.67 34.76
CA PRO A 17 -26.17 -32.05 35.20
C PRO A 17 -27.57 -32.28 35.73
N GLY A 18 -28.34 -33.12 35.04
CA GLY A 18 -29.71 -33.47 35.41
C GLY A 18 -30.79 -32.98 34.46
N GLU A 19 -30.48 -32.19 33.45
CA GLU A 19 -31.39 -31.86 32.37
C GLU A 19 -31.79 -33.13 31.57
N LYS A 20 -33.08 -33.39 31.59
CA LYS A 20 -33.67 -34.47 30.82
C LYS A 20 -34.32 -33.88 29.56
N ASN A 21 -34.08 -34.43 28.43
CA ASN A 21 -34.66 -34.06 27.11
C ASN A 21 -33.99 -32.86 26.43
N VAL A 22 -32.69 -32.92 26.24
CA VAL A 22 -31.98 -32.01 25.33
C VAL A 22 -32.17 -32.50 23.90
N SER A 23 -32.83 -31.70 23.04
CA SER A 23 -33.04 -32.06 21.63
C SER A 23 -32.06 -31.26 20.75
N PHE A 24 -31.27 -31.95 19.98
CA PHE A 24 -30.39 -31.34 18.99
C PHE A 24 -30.96 -31.49 17.58
N ARG A 25 -31.03 -30.42 16.84
CA ARG A 25 -31.31 -30.47 15.42
C ARG A 25 -29.98 -30.57 14.67
N LEU A 26 -29.77 -31.66 13.97
CA LEU A 26 -28.60 -31.89 13.13
C LEU A 26 -28.95 -31.65 11.68
N VAL A 27 -28.11 -30.94 10.96
CA VAL A 27 -28.21 -30.78 9.50
C VAL A 27 -27.15 -31.62 8.80
N PRO A 28 -27.42 -32.11 7.59
CA PRO A 28 -26.42 -32.82 6.81
C PRO A 28 -25.17 -31.95 6.62
N ALA A 29 -24.00 -32.56 6.69
CA ALA A 29 -22.74 -31.88 6.62
C ALA A 29 -21.88 -32.34 5.45
N ALA A 30 -21.07 -31.45 4.94
CA ALA A 30 -20.03 -31.72 3.97
C ALA A 30 -18.67 -31.32 4.53
N THR A 31 -17.61 -31.90 4.00
CA THR A 31 -16.24 -31.69 4.51
C THR A 31 -15.38 -30.98 3.51
N ILE A 32 -14.70 -29.93 3.99
CA ILE A 32 -13.65 -29.20 3.25
C ILE A 32 -12.31 -29.53 3.90
N VAL A 33 -11.34 -29.99 3.12
CA VAL A 33 -9.96 -30.22 3.55
C VAL A 33 -9.09 -29.10 2.99
N LEU A 34 -8.52 -28.33 3.88
CA LEU A 34 -7.61 -27.24 3.56
C LEU A 34 -6.18 -27.75 3.59
N TYR A 35 -5.37 -27.34 2.64
CA TYR A 35 -3.96 -27.73 2.58
C TYR A 35 -3.10 -26.61 1.99
N GLY A 36 -1.76 -26.75 2.15
CA GLY A 36 -0.79 -25.79 1.69
C GLY A 36 -0.52 -24.65 2.67
N LYS A 37 0.39 -23.77 2.30
CA LYS A 37 0.81 -22.63 3.11
C LYS A 37 0.13 -21.36 2.64
N VAL A 38 -0.19 -20.48 3.56
CA VAL A 38 -0.63 -19.12 3.26
C VAL A 38 0.60 -18.26 2.99
N TRP A 39 0.55 -17.46 1.94
CA TRP A 39 1.65 -16.57 1.53
C TRP A 39 1.17 -15.13 1.45
N ASP A 40 2.05 -14.17 1.81
CA ASP A 40 1.83 -12.74 1.60
C ASP A 40 3.10 -12.11 1.03
N PHE A 41 2.95 -11.18 0.08
CA PHE A 41 4.07 -10.52 -0.59
C PHE A 41 4.90 -9.64 0.35
N ASN A 42 4.34 -9.15 1.44
CA ASN A 42 5.01 -8.28 2.41
C ASN A 42 5.64 -9.06 3.58
N SER A 43 5.44 -10.39 3.64
CA SER A 43 6.01 -11.21 4.71
C SER A 43 7.26 -11.95 4.24
N THR A 44 8.20 -12.14 5.17
CA THR A 44 9.43 -12.94 4.94
C THR A 44 9.28 -14.39 5.37
N SER A 45 8.21 -14.71 6.09
CA SER A 45 7.93 -16.02 6.67
C SER A 45 6.46 -16.38 6.52
N PRO A 46 6.11 -17.66 6.60
CA PRO A 46 4.70 -18.08 6.73
C PRO A 46 4.02 -17.41 7.93
N PRO A 47 2.68 -17.34 7.94
CA PRO A 47 1.96 -16.80 9.07
C PRO A 47 2.22 -17.64 10.33
N TYR A 48 2.34 -16.99 11.47
CA TYR A 48 2.47 -17.69 12.74
C TYR A 48 1.12 -18.18 13.27
N ARG A 49 0.01 -17.61 12.75
CA ARG A 49 -1.37 -18.01 13.08
C ARG A 49 -2.25 -17.80 11.86
N THR A 50 -3.15 -18.74 11.60
CA THR A 50 -4.22 -18.60 10.60
C THR A 50 -5.52 -19.06 11.22
N ILE A 51 -6.53 -18.20 11.21
CA ILE A 51 -7.87 -18.50 11.69
C ILE A 51 -8.79 -18.59 10.47
N LEU A 52 -9.57 -19.65 10.44
CA LEU A 52 -10.58 -19.89 9.43
C LEU A 52 -11.95 -19.69 10.06
N THR A 53 -12.75 -18.86 9.44
CA THR A 53 -14.12 -18.58 9.86
C THR A 53 -15.06 -19.02 8.75
N VAL A 54 -16.00 -19.88 9.07
CA VAL A 54 -17.08 -20.25 8.16
C VAL A 54 -18.13 -19.13 8.23
N VAL A 55 -18.36 -18.48 7.10
CA VAL A 55 -19.41 -17.46 6.97
C VAL A 55 -20.50 -18.05 6.09
N ALA A 56 -21.60 -18.43 6.70
CA ALA A 56 -22.79 -18.78 5.92
C ALA A 56 -23.48 -17.49 5.48
N PRO A 57 -23.65 -17.21 4.20
CA PRO A 57 -24.45 -16.10 3.77
C PRO A 57 -25.87 -16.33 4.27
N LEU A 58 -26.42 -15.32 4.93
CA LEU A 58 -27.82 -15.28 5.30
C LEU A 58 -28.67 -15.28 4.02
N SER A 59 -29.13 -16.43 3.61
CA SER A 59 -30.17 -16.52 2.59
C SER A 59 -31.49 -16.47 3.31
N ASP A 60 -32.36 -15.56 2.93
CA ASP A 60 -33.75 -15.48 3.45
C ASP A 60 -34.55 -16.79 3.29
N SER A 61 -34.06 -17.68 2.44
CA SER A 61 -34.66 -18.98 2.15
C SER A 61 -34.13 -20.15 3.01
N ALA A 62 -33.12 -19.93 3.86
CA ALA A 62 -32.62 -20.92 4.80
C ALA A 62 -32.66 -20.38 6.24
N PRO A 63 -33.83 -20.15 6.81
CA PRO A 63 -34.00 -19.39 8.04
C PRO A 63 -33.38 -20.02 9.29
N ASP A 64 -33.01 -21.28 9.24
CA ASP A 64 -32.69 -22.09 10.41
C ASP A 64 -31.20 -22.48 10.52
N VAL A 65 -30.34 -21.99 9.65
CA VAL A 65 -28.96 -22.48 9.59
C VAL A 65 -27.96 -21.36 9.71
N TYR A 66 -27.26 -21.33 10.82
CA TYR A 66 -26.05 -20.53 11.13
C TYR A 66 -26.21 -19.07 11.50
N GLY A 67 -26.32 -18.85 12.79
CA GLY A 67 -25.94 -17.60 13.45
C GLY A 67 -24.50 -17.56 14.00
N ALA A 68 -23.80 -18.69 14.04
CA ALA A 68 -22.44 -18.75 14.60
C ALA A 68 -21.38 -18.89 13.51
N SER A 69 -20.43 -17.99 13.47
CA SER A 69 -19.18 -18.17 12.74
C SER A 69 -18.38 -19.27 13.44
N TYR A 70 -18.19 -20.40 12.78
CA TYR A 70 -17.31 -21.43 13.29
C TYR A 70 -15.86 -21.00 13.05
N VAL A 71 -15.09 -20.85 14.14
CA VAL A 71 -13.70 -20.39 14.09
C VAL A 71 -12.77 -21.56 14.40
N THR A 72 -11.88 -21.89 13.47
CA THR A 72 -10.82 -22.86 13.71
C THR A 72 -9.44 -22.28 13.41
N THR A 73 -8.43 -22.70 14.18
CA THR A 73 -7.05 -22.31 13.94
C THR A 73 -6.36 -23.33 13.04
N TYR A 74 -6.00 -22.92 11.83
CA TYR A 74 -5.35 -23.79 10.86
C TYR A 74 -3.96 -24.21 11.35
N GLY A 75 -3.68 -25.53 11.28
CA GLY A 75 -2.38 -26.11 11.63
C GLY A 75 -2.19 -26.43 13.13
N SER A 76 -3.15 -26.11 14.00
CA SER A 76 -3.18 -26.61 15.37
C SER A 76 -4.03 -27.87 15.48
N PHE A 77 -3.78 -28.69 16.47
CA PHE A 77 -4.70 -29.78 16.81
C PHE A 77 -5.67 -29.23 17.86
N ASP A 78 -6.94 -29.14 17.50
CA ASP A 78 -7.94 -28.81 18.49
C ASP A 78 -8.32 -30.10 19.23
N THR A 79 -7.94 -30.18 20.49
CA THR A 79 -8.18 -31.34 21.34
C THR A 79 -9.60 -31.38 21.91
N PHE A 80 -10.47 -30.44 21.56
CA PHE A 80 -11.66 -30.15 22.37
C PHE A 80 -12.99 -30.26 21.60
N PHE A 81 -13.16 -31.17 20.68
CA PHE A 81 -14.50 -31.42 20.17
C PHE A 81 -15.03 -32.76 20.68
N LEU A 82 -15.90 -32.71 21.71
CA LEU A 82 -16.80 -33.81 22.17
C LEU A 82 -16.11 -35.13 22.58
N GLY A 83 -14.88 -35.12 23.06
CA GLY A 83 -14.22 -36.35 23.53
C GLY A 83 -13.96 -37.40 22.45
N LEU A 84 -14.10 -37.06 21.17
CA LEU A 84 -13.95 -37.97 20.02
C LEU A 84 -12.53 -38.04 19.44
N GLY A 85 -11.54 -37.54 20.16
CA GLY A 85 -10.12 -37.49 19.70
C GLY A 85 -9.75 -36.18 19.02
N SER A 86 -8.47 -36.02 18.73
CA SER A 86 -7.93 -34.83 18.05
C SER A 86 -8.32 -34.83 16.57
N TRP A 87 -9.04 -33.80 16.15
CA TRP A 87 -9.35 -33.56 14.73
C TRP A 87 -8.21 -32.77 14.11
N PRO A 88 -7.77 -33.12 12.90
CA PRO A 88 -6.82 -32.27 12.20
C PRO A 88 -7.50 -30.94 11.85
N THR A 89 -6.87 -29.83 12.23
CA THR A 89 -7.39 -28.47 12.01
C THR A 89 -7.36 -28.01 10.55
N ASN A 90 -6.94 -28.87 9.66
CA ASN A 90 -7.06 -28.68 8.22
C ASN A 90 -8.43 -29.16 7.67
N LEU A 91 -9.27 -29.74 8.52
CA LEU A 91 -10.58 -30.25 8.15
C LEU A 91 -11.65 -29.32 8.71
N THR A 92 -12.45 -28.75 7.83
CA THR A 92 -13.59 -27.90 8.18
C THR A 92 -14.87 -28.57 7.77
N VAL A 93 -15.81 -28.67 8.69
CA VAL A 93 -17.13 -29.22 8.44
C VAL A 93 -18.12 -28.09 8.25
N VAL A 94 -18.86 -28.13 7.17
CA VAL A 94 -19.83 -27.11 6.77
C VAL A 94 -21.18 -27.76 6.46
N PRO A 95 -22.31 -27.02 6.56
CA PRO A 95 -23.61 -27.60 6.17
C PRO A 95 -23.63 -27.92 4.68
N SER A 96 -24.25 -29.04 4.35
CA SER A 96 -24.48 -29.42 2.96
C SER A 96 -25.70 -28.70 2.38
N GLY A 97 -25.69 -28.46 1.07
CA GLY A 97 -26.80 -27.82 0.36
C GLY A 97 -26.96 -26.32 0.62
N VAL A 98 -26.09 -25.75 1.41
CA VAL A 98 -26.08 -24.30 1.71
C VAL A 98 -24.84 -23.65 1.10
N LYS A 99 -25.02 -22.44 0.57
CA LYS A 99 -23.93 -21.61 0.09
C LYS A 99 -23.06 -21.19 1.27
N VAL A 100 -21.79 -21.61 1.29
CA VAL A 100 -20.84 -21.33 2.36
C VAL A 100 -19.64 -20.56 1.81
N GLU A 101 -19.20 -19.57 2.53
CA GLU A 101 -17.99 -18.82 2.27
C GLU A 101 -17.02 -19.05 3.45
N LEU A 102 -15.77 -19.31 3.15
CA LEU A 102 -14.71 -19.38 4.15
C LEU A 102 -13.90 -18.10 4.13
N LYS A 103 -13.75 -17.47 5.29
CA LYS A 103 -12.84 -16.36 5.51
C LYS A 103 -11.60 -16.87 6.22
N ALA A 104 -10.43 -16.59 5.67
CA ALA A 104 -9.16 -16.86 6.30
C ALA A 104 -8.53 -15.55 6.76
N ASP A 105 -8.19 -15.47 8.03
CA ASP A 105 -7.43 -14.38 8.63
C ASP A 105 -6.05 -14.94 9.03
N ALA A 106 -4.99 -14.45 8.41
CA ALA A 106 -3.62 -14.89 8.63
C ALA A 106 -2.77 -13.77 9.24
N TRP A 107 -2.08 -14.08 10.34
CA TRP A 107 -1.21 -13.15 11.08
C TRP A 107 0.24 -13.37 10.66
N PHE A 108 0.83 -12.33 10.10
CA PHE A 108 2.21 -12.31 9.65
C PHE A 108 3.05 -11.36 10.47
N PHE A 109 4.35 -11.56 10.40
CA PHE A 109 5.34 -10.63 10.90
C PHE A 109 6.13 -10.04 9.74
N SER A 110 6.28 -8.73 9.71
CA SER A 110 7.16 -8.00 8.81
C SER A 110 8.10 -7.11 9.62
N ARG A 111 9.34 -6.97 9.16
CA ARG A 111 10.32 -6.08 9.82
C ARG A 111 9.90 -4.62 9.77
N ASP A 112 9.21 -4.22 8.71
CA ASP A 112 8.85 -2.82 8.45
C ASP A 112 7.56 -2.39 9.16
N VAL A 113 6.61 -3.32 9.33
CA VAL A 113 5.24 -3.02 9.81
C VAL A 113 4.95 -3.67 11.15
N GLY A 114 5.80 -4.63 11.59
CA GLY A 114 5.51 -5.47 12.76
C GLY A 114 4.48 -6.55 12.44
N ILE A 115 3.54 -6.79 13.37
CA ILE A 115 2.48 -7.77 13.19
C ILE A 115 1.36 -7.17 12.34
N PHE A 116 0.95 -7.87 11.30
CA PHE A 116 -0.18 -7.49 10.47
C PHE A 116 -1.06 -8.68 10.11
N VAL A 117 -2.31 -8.42 9.78
CA VAL A 117 -3.32 -9.42 9.42
C VAL A 117 -3.67 -9.31 7.94
N ARG A 118 -3.76 -10.44 7.27
CA ARG A 118 -4.33 -10.55 5.92
C ARG A 118 -5.57 -11.40 5.94
N SER A 119 -6.64 -10.82 5.45
CA SER A 119 -7.91 -11.50 5.28
C SER A 119 -8.12 -11.81 3.80
N PHE A 120 -8.50 -13.04 3.50
CA PHE A 120 -8.92 -13.44 2.15
C PHE A 120 -10.10 -14.39 2.24
N ARG A 121 -10.89 -14.41 1.18
CA ARG A 121 -12.04 -15.30 1.06
C ARG A 121 -11.66 -16.50 0.22
N ILE A 122 -12.13 -17.65 0.64
CA ILE A 122 -11.97 -18.90 -0.06
C ILE A 122 -13.33 -19.22 -0.64
N ASP A 123 -13.47 -19.05 -1.93
CA ASP A 123 -14.67 -19.39 -2.68
C ASP A 123 -14.27 -20.22 -3.92
N ASN A 124 -15.21 -20.98 -4.41
CA ASN A 124 -14.99 -21.74 -5.63
C ASN A 124 -15.38 -20.85 -6.83
N ASP A 125 -14.40 -20.27 -7.51
CA ASP A 125 -14.55 -19.38 -8.67
C ASP A 125 -15.54 -18.22 -8.43
N ARG A 126 -15.40 -17.54 -7.29
CA ARG A 126 -16.29 -16.47 -6.83
C ARG A 126 -17.73 -16.90 -6.53
N LYS A 127 -17.99 -18.20 -6.53
CA LYS A 127 -19.22 -18.80 -6.03
C LYS A 127 -18.91 -19.43 -4.70
N SER A 128 -19.83 -19.33 -3.74
CA SER A 128 -19.70 -20.05 -2.48
C SER A 128 -19.83 -21.55 -2.73
N PHE A 129 -19.18 -22.32 -1.89
CA PHE A 129 -19.25 -23.77 -1.95
C PHE A 129 -20.71 -24.26 -1.73
N VAL A 130 -21.28 -24.89 -2.72
CA VAL A 130 -22.50 -25.66 -2.54
C VAL A 130 -22.10 -27.12 -2.50
N LEU A 131 -22.08 -27.67 -1.29
CA LEU A 131 -21.66 -29.04 -1.07
C LEU A 131 -22.88 -29.93 -0.89
N GLU A 132 -22.96 -31.03 -1.64
CA GLU A 132 -24.01 -32.00 -1.51
C GLU A 132 -23.67 -33.00 -0.41
N GLN A 133 -24.71 -33.53 0.26
CA GLN A 133 -24.53 -34.56 1.26
C GLN A 133 -23.95 -35.83 0.60
N GLY A 134 -22.89 -36.39 1.20
CA GLY A 134 -22.20 -37.56 0.68
C GLY A 134 -21.21 -37.29 -0.44
N ALA A 135 -21.00 -36.01 -0.83
CA ALA A 135 -19.95 -35.66 -1.73
C ALA A 135 -18.56 -35.97 -1.12
N PRO A 136 -17.57 -36.34 -1.95
CA PRO A 136 -16.20 -36.49 -1.46
C PRO A 136 -15.70 -35.18 -0.88
N ALA A 137 -14.76 -35.25 0.07
CA ALA A 137 -14.18 -34.05 0.68
C ALA A 137 -13.60 -33.10 -0.38
N THR A 138 -13.97 -31.81 -0.30
CA THR A 138 -13.45 -30.79 -1.21
C THR A 138 -12.06 -30.38 -0.76
N LEU A 139 -11.08 -30.53 -1.63
CA LEU A 139 -9.70 -30.12 -1.37
C LEU A 139 -9.51 -28.66 -1.77
N VAL A 140 -9.01 -27.84 -0.85
CA VAL A 140 -8.77 -26.41 -1.08
C VAL A 140 -7.32 -26.06 -0.79
N GLN A 141 -6.63 -25.54 -1.80
CA GLN A 141 -5.24 -25.09 -1.69
C GLN A 141 -5.17 -23.63 -1.25
N LEU A 142 -4.75 -23.39 0.00
CA LEU A 142 -4.68 -22.04 0.58
C LEU A 142 -3.70 -21.12 -0.12
N ALA A 143 -2.61 -21.67 -0.67
CA ALA A 143 -1.60 -20.89 -1.37
C ALA A 143 -2.18 -20.19 -2.63
N ASP A 144 -3.05 -20.86 -3.37
CA ASP A 144 -3.66 -20.29 -4.57
C ASP A 144 -4.48 -19.04 -4.23
N TYR A 145 -5.36 -19.13 -3.24
CA TYR A 145 -6.21 -18.00 -2.82
C TYR A 145 -5.41 -16.83 -2.23
N SER A 146 -4.44 -17.13 -1.37
CA SER A 146 -3.64 -16.08 -0.72
C SER A 146 -2.73 -15.36 -1.71
N LEU A 147 -2.16 -16.07 -2.69
CA LEU A 147 -1.31 -15.48 -3.72
C LEU A 147 -2.11 -14.71 -4.76
N ARG A 148 -3.31 -15.16 -5.15
CA ARG A 148 -4.22 -14.36 -6.00
C ARG A 148 -4.58 -13.05 -5.31
N LYS A 149 -4.93 -13.10 -4.04
CA LYS A 149 -5.21 -11.88 -3.26
C LYS A 149 -3.99 -10.97 -3.18
N SER A 150 -2.81 -11.54 -2.97
CA SER A 150 -1.54 -10.80 -2.98
C SER A 150 -1.27 -10.16 -4.34
N ALA A 151 -1.52 -10.86 -5.44
CA ALA A 151 -1.36 -10.35 -6.80
C ALA A 151 -2.31 -9.16 -7.07
N ASP A 152 -3.57 -9.25 -6.66
CA ASP A 152 -4.54 -8.15 -6.77
C ASP A 152 -4.05 -6.90 -6.02
N MET A 153 -3.52 -7.09 -4.80
CA MET A 153 -3.00 -6.00 -3.98
C MET A 153 -1.74 -5.36 -4.58
N VAL A 154 -0.82 -6.17 -5.08
CA VAL A 154 0.40 -5.69 -5.77
C VAL A 154 0.02 -4.96 -7.04
N GLY A 155 -0.92 -5.48 -7.84
CA GLY A 155 -1.43 -4.82 -9.04
C GLY A 155 -2.07 -3.46 -8.75
N ALA A 156 -2.90 -3.37 -7.71
CA ALA A 156 -3.47 -2.11 -7.25
C ALA A 156 -2.39 -1.12 -6.78
N TYR A 157 -1.36 -1.61 -6.09
CA TYR A 157 -0.24 -0.78 -5.65
C TYR A 157 0.57 -0.24 -6.84
N ILE A 158 0.92 -1.09 -7.82
CA ILE A 158 1.60 -0.68 -9.06
C ILE A 158 0.79 0.40 -9.78
N SER A 159 -0.52 0.22 -9.90
CA SER A 159 -1.41 1.20 -10.54
C SER A 159 -1.38 2.54 -9.82
N LYS A 160 -1.44 2.53 -8.49
CA LYS A 160 -1.34 3.75 -7.66
C LYS A 160 0.00 4.47 -7.85
N VAL A 161 1.11 3.73 -7.87
CA VAL A 161 2.45 4.32 -8.10
C VAL A 161 2.57 4.85 -9.52
N THR A 162 1.97 4.17 -10.51
CA THR A 162 1.93 4.66 -11.90
C THR A 162 1.21 6.00 -11.99
N SER A 163 0.05 6.14 -11.37
CA SER A 163 -0.68 7.42 -11.34
C SER A 163 0.15 8.53 -10.68
N ALA A 164 0.84 8.21 -9.57
CA ALA A 164 1.74 9.17 -8.93
C ALA A 164 2.94 9.55 -9.83
N THR A 165 3.45 8.63 -10.64
CA THR A 165 4.52 8.91 -11.61
C THR A 165 4.03 9.84 -12.72
N ASP A 166 2.81 9.61 -13.22
CA ASP A 166 2.20 10.46 -14.25
C ASP A 166 1.93 11.88 -13.72
N GLU A 167 1.45 12.02 -12.48
CA GLU A 167 1.31 13.33 -11.82
C GLU A 167 2.66 14.05 -11.72
N ASN A 168 3.74 13.36 -11.31
CA ASN A 168 5.06 13.96 -11.24
C ASN A 168 5.55 14.44 -12.61
N GLN A 169 5.30 13.68 -13.67
CA GLN A 169 5.63 14.10 -15.03
C GLN A 169 4.83 15.34 -15.46
N GLN A 170 3.54 15.43 -15.13
CA GLN A 170 2.71 16.61 -15.45
C GLN A 170 3.20 17.87 -14.74
N ILE A 171 3.75 17.73 -13.53
CA ILE A 171 4.37 18.83 -12.81
C ILE A 171 5.67 19.27 -13.47
N GLY A 172 6.36 18.39 -14.20
CA GLY A 172 7.59 18.65 -14.93
C GLY A 172 8.82 17.88 -14.45
N PHE A 173 8.62 16.85 -13.61
CA PHE A 173 9.72 15.95 -13.24
C PHE A 173 10.09 15.01 -14.39
N TYR A 174 11.36 14.69 -14.50
CA TYR A 174 11.85 13.65 -15.39
C TYR A 174 11.74 12.30 -14.68
N VAL A 175 10.85 11.44 -15.15
CA VAL A 175 10.46 10.17 -14.49
C VAL A 175 10.65 8.96 -15.43
N TRP A 176 11.65 9.01 -16.29
CA TRP A 176 11.87 7.96 -17.28
C TRP A 176 12.31 6.63 -16.66
N GLU A 177 13.23 6.68 -15.71
CA GLU A 177 13.74 5.50 -15.00
C GLU A 177 12.64 4.84 -14.16
N GLU A 178 11.83 5.64 -13.48
CA GLU A 178 10.69 5.18 -12.69
C GLU A 178 9.65 4.45 -13.55
N ARG A 179 9.43 4.94 -14.78
CA ARG A 179 8.53 4.28 -15.74
C ARG A 179 9.07 2.94 -16.24
N ILE A 180 10.37 2.83 -16.47
CA ILE A 180 11.01 1.55 -16.82
C ILE A 180 10.83 0.57 -15.68
N SER A 181 11.17 0.96 -14.45
CA SER A 181 11.04 0.11 -13.25
C SER A 181 9.59 -0.34 -13.02
N LEU A 182 8.59 0.53 -13.23
CA LEU A 182 7.18 0.15 -13.13
C LEU A 182 6.73 -0.80 -14.24
N ARG A 183 7.31 -0.72 -15.44
CA ARG A 183 7.06 -1.69 -16.49
C ARG A 183 7.64 -3.06 -16.14
N GLU A 184 8.84 -3.08 -15.59
CA GLU A 184 9.48 -4.29 -15.07
C GLU A 184 8.63 -4.92 -13.96
N ALA A 185 8.19 -4.14 -12.96
CA ALA A 185 7.31 -4.63 -11.90
C ALA A 185 5.99 -5.22 -12.42
N ARG A 186 5.43 -4.66 -13.50
CA ARG A 186 4.26 -5.25 -14.18
C ARG A 186 4.59 -6.57 -14.88
N GLY A 187 5.78 -6.67 -15.49
CA GLY A 187 6.27 -7.93 -16.06
C GLY A 187 6.37 -9.00 -14.98
N GLU A 188 7.02 -8.70 -13.85
CA GLU A 188 7.15 -9.61 -12.71
C GLU A 188 5.78 -10.04 -12.14
N LEU A 189 4.79 -9.14 -12.06
CA LEU A 189 3.43 -9.47 -11.66
C LEU A 189 2.77 -10.46 -12.63
N ASN A 190 2.92 -10.25 -13.94
CA ASN A 190 2.37 -11.16 -14.96
C ASN A 190 3.05 -12.53 -14.91
N ASP A 191 4.36 -12.56 -14.71
CA ASP A 191 5.12 -13.79 -14.55
C ASP A 191 4.71 -14.52 -13.27
N ALA A 192 4.47 -13.80 -12.17
CA ALA A 192 3.94 -14.37 -10.94
C ALA A 192 2.59 -15.06 -11.15
N MET A 193 1.68 -14.44 -11.90
CA MET A 193 0.38 -15.04 -12.25
C MET A 193 0.54 -16.27 -13.15
N SER A 194 1.51 -16.25 -14.07
CA SER A 194 1.86 -17.42 -14.88
C SER A 194 2.40 -18.58 -14.03
N GLN A 195 3.28 -18.29 -13.05
CA GLN A 195 3.78 -19.31 -12.11
C GLN A 195 2.64 -19.85 -11.24
N LEU A 196 1.73 -18.98 -10.80
CA LEU A 196 0.56 -19.37 -10.00
C LEU A 196 -0.35 -20.33 -10.79
N SER A 197 -0.60 -20.06 -12.06
CA SER A 197 -1.41 -20.94 -12.92
C SER A 197 -0.79 -22.34 -13.13
N ARG A 198 0.55 -22.45 -12.97
CA ARG A 198 1.31 -23.69 -13.02
C ARG A 198 1.45 -24.35 -11.65
N ALA A 199 0.76 -23.87 -10.61
CA ALA A 199 0.87 -24.30 -9.23
C ALA A 199 2.31 -24.17 -8.64
N ASN A 200 3.16 -23.32 -9.20
CA ASN A 200 4.46 -22.97 -8.64
C ASN A 200 4.31 -21.81 -7.65
N TYR A 201 3.78 -22.12 -6.47
CA TYR A 201 3.45 -21.12 -5.44
C TYR A 201 4.67 -20.36 -4.92
N LEU A 202 5.81 -21.03 -4.76
CA LEU A 202 7.05 -20.39 -4.30
C LEU A 202 7.57 -19.39 -5.34
N GLY A 203 7.61 -19.80 -6.61
CA GLY A 203 8.03 -18.91 -7.71
C GLY A 203 7.12 -17.68 -7.84
N SER A 204 5.81 -17.90 -7.76
CA SER A 204 4.83 -16.82 -7.76
C SER A 204 5.05 -15.84 -6.59
N TRP A 205 5.25 -16.33 -5.38
CA TRP A 205 5.51 -15.50 -4.21
C TRP A 205 6.77 -14.65 -4.32
N ILE A 206 7.87 -15.23 -4.82
CA ILE A 206 9.13 -14.50 -5.04
C ILE A 206 8.91 -13.34 -6.00
N LEU A 207 8.26 -13.58 -7.12
CA LEU A 207 7.99 -12.56 -8.15
C LEU A 207 7.03 -11.46 -7.64
N LEU A 208 6.00 -11.82 -6.88
CA LEU A 208 5.11 -10.82 -6.25
C LEU A 208 5.86 -9.91 -5.27
N ARG A 209 6.78 -10.47 -4.48
CA ARG A 209 7.62 -9.69 -3.58
C ARG A 209 8.55 -8.76 -4.36
N GLN A 210 9.12 -9.23 -5.45
CA GLN A 210 10.00 -8.44 -6.31
C GLN A 210 9.23 -7.29 -6.94
N ALA A 211 8.09 -7.56 -7.57
CA ALA A 211 7.21 -6.53 -8.15
C ALA A 211 6.79 -5.46 -7.12
N TYR A 212 6.47 -5.88 -5.89
CA TYR A 212 6.14 -4.95 -4.82
C TYR A 212 7.35 -4.11 -4.39
N SER A 213 8.52 -4.73 -4.19
CA SER A 213 9.73 -4.01 -3.77
C SER A 213 10.20 -3.00 -4.81
N THR A 214 10.19 -3.36 -6.09
CA THR A 214 10.49 -2.46 -7.21
C THR A 214 9.53 -1.26 -7.22
N SER A 215 8.23 -1.52 -7.11
CA SER A 215 7.23 -0.44 -7.09
C SER A 215 7.34 0.45 -5.84
N ARG A 216 7.70 -0.12 -4.70
CA ARG A 216 7.94 0.62 -3.46
C ARG A 216 9.16 1.55 -3.59
N ALA A 217 10.25 1.06 -4.15
CA ALA A 217 11.44 1.87 -4.41
C ALA A 217 11.12 3.07 -5.30
N VAL A 218 10.35 2.86 -6.38
CA VAL A 218 9.88 3.95 -7.24
C VAL A 218 9.08 4.98 -6.44
N ARG A 219 8.13 4.55 -5.60
CA ARG A 219 7.33 5.47 -4.77
C ARG A 219 8.19 6.29 -3.81
N GLU A 220 9.18 5.67 -3.18
CA GLU A 220 10.12 6.34 -2.28
C GLU A 220 10.96 7.37 -3.03
N THR A 221 11.47 7.03 -4.23
CA THR A 221 12.21 7.94 -5.10
C THR A 221 11.36 9.16 -5.50
N LEU A 222 10.11 8.94 -5.93
CA LEU A 222 9.19 10.04 -6.27
C LEU A 222 8.92 10.96 -5.07
N GLY A 223 8.76 10.39 -3.89
CA GLY A 223 8.60 11.16 -2.65
C GLY A 223 9.83 12.01 -2.33
N TYR A 224 11.01 11.44 -2.46
CA TYR A 224 12.28 12.13 -2.26
C TYR A 224 12.48 13.25 -3.29
N MET A 225 12.20 13.00 -4.57
CA MET A 225 12.28 14.00 -5.64
C MET A 225 11.38 15.23 -5.34
N ARG A 226 10.14 14.98 -4.91
CA ARG A 226 9.20 16.05 -4.51
C ARG A 226 9.76 16.88 -3.34
N LEU A 227 10.22 16.21 -2.30
CA LEU A 227 10.75 16.86 -1.10
C LEU A 227 11.97 17.72 -1.41
N VAL A 228 12.94 17.17 -2.16
CA VAL A 228 14.15 17.89 -2.55
C VAL A 228 13.84 19.06 -3.46
N ALA A 229 12.93 18.89 -4.42
CA ALA A 229 12.55 19.96 -5.33
C ALA A 229 11.82 21.10 -4.60
N ALA A 230 10.94 20.80 -3.66
CA ALA A 230 10.27 21.80 -2.85
C ALA A 230 11.27 22.58 -1.97
N ALA A 231 12.17 21.86 -1.28
CA ALA A 231 13.22 22.49 -0.47
C ALA A 231 14.15 23.39 -1.30
N ASN A 232 14.60 22.91 -2.45
CA ASN A 232 15.47 23.68 -3.34
C ASN A 232 14.77 24.93 -3.90
N SER A 233 13.45 24.90 -4.08
CA SER A 233 12.69 26.08 -4.55
C SER A 233 12.93 27.29 -3.67
N VAL A 234 13.04 27.11 -2.35
CA VAL A 234 13.24 28.20 -1.40
C VAL A 234 14.61 28.86 -1.55
N TYR A 235 15.64 28.10 -1.93
CA TYR A 235 17.01 28.58 -2.04
C TYR A 235 17.39 29.08 -3.44
N MET A 236 16.73 28.63 -4.48
CA MET A 236 17.01 28.99 -5.88
C MET A 236 16.96 30.51 -6.14
N PRO A 237 16.04 31.30 -5.57
CA PRO A 237 16.02 32.74 -5.73
C PRO A 237 17.32 33.42 -5.28
N ALA A 238 17.98 32.92 -4.22
CA ALA A 238 19.25 33.46 -3.75
C ALA A 238 20.37 33.25 -4.78
N VAL A 239 20.45 32.09 -5.37
CA VAL A 239 21.41 31.76 -6.44
C VAL A 239 21.17 32.66 -7.66
N PHE A 240 19.92 32.83 -8.06
CA PHE A 240 19.56 33.69 -9.21
C PHE A 240 19.79 35.16 -8.96
N ALA A 241 19.68 35.63 -7.71
CA ALA A 241 20.03 36.99 -7.34
C ALA A 241 21.53 37.28 -7.61
N VAL A 242 22.39 36.34 -7.24
CA VAL A 242 23.85 36.46 -7.53
C VAL A 242 24.11 36.46 -9.03
N PHE A 243 23.52 35.53 -9.78
CA PHE A 243 23.67 35.50 -11.23
C PHE A 243 23.15 36.76 -11.92
N ALA A 244 22.01 37.29 -11.50
CA ALA A 244 21.43 38.51 -12.05
C ALA A 244 22.34 39.73 -11.83
N VAL A 245 22.95 39.83 -10.65
CA VAL A 245 23.91 40.92 -10.36
C VAL A 245 25.15 40.79 -11.24
N VAL A 246 25.72 39.58 -11.36
CA VAL A 246 26.87 39.33 -12.23
C VAL A 246 26.54 39.68 -13.69
N LEU A 247 25.40 39.24 -14.21
CA LEU A 247 24.96 39.59 -15.58
C LEU A 247 24.81 41.11 -15.76
N GLY A 248 24.17 41.79 -14.82
CA GLY A 248 24.01 43.25 -14.86
C GLY A 248 25.34 43.98 -14.83
N PHE A 249 26.32 43.43 -14.10
CA PHE A 249 27.66 44.00 -14.01
C PHE A 249 28.45 43.93 -15.32
N PHE A 250 28.30 42.79 -16.03
CA PHE A 250 29.00 42.59 -17.30
C PHE A 250 28.31 43.28 -18.49
N THR A 251 27.01 43.59 -18.39
CA THR A 251 26.25 44.12 -19.54
C THR A 251 26.41 45.66 -19.69
N PHE A 252 26.61 46.42 -18.58
CA PHE A 252 26.60 47.87 -18.61
C PHE A 252 27.77 48.45 -17.84
N GLU A 253 28.29 49.58 -18.28
CA GLU A 253 29.40 50.30 -17.60
C GLU A 253 28.92 51.23 -16.47
N LYS A 254 27.76 51.94 -16.68
CA LYS A 254 27.25 52.93 -15.73
C LYS A 254 26.51 52.25 -14.56
N ASN A 255 26.85 52.63 -13.30
CA ASN A 255 26.30 52.02 -12.10
C ASN A 255 24.76 52.03 -12.02
N ARG A 256 24.09 53.09 -12.44
CA ARG A 256 22.61 53.12 -12.47
C ARG A 256 22.04 52.12 -13.45
N ARG A 257 22.68 51.96 -14.64
CA ARG A 257 22.24 50.97 -15.65
C ARG A 257 22.52 49.53 -15.20
N LYS A 258 23.65 49.31 -14.51
CA LYS A 258 23.99 48.01 -13.90
C LYS A 258 22.89 47.56 -12.91
N LEU A 259 22.43 48.47 -12.05
CA LEU A 259 21.42 48.20 -11.06
C LEU A 259 20.06 47.83 -11.71
N PHE A 260 19.61 48.62 -12.68
CA PHE A 260 18.38 48.33 -13.39
C PHE A 260 18.47 47.02 -14.20
N ALA A 261 19.60 46.72 -14.81
CA ALA A 261 19.84 45.49 -15.53
C ALA A 261 19.86 44.28 -14.60
N SER A 262 20.50 44.36 -13.44
CA SER A 262 20.48 43.29 -12.44
C SER A 262 19.07 43.00 -11.96
N LEU A 263 18.26 44.01 -11.69
CA LEU A 263 16.88 43.86 -11.29
C LEU A 263 16.03 43.23 -12.40
N PHE A 264 16.23 43.65 -13.64
CA PHE A 264 15.55 43.09 -14.81
C PHE A 264 15.91 41.62 -15.03
N PHE A 265 17.23 41.29 -15.02
CA PHE A 265 17.67 39.90 -15.15
C PHE A 265 17.15 39.03 -14.02
N TYR A 266 17.14 39.54 -12.79
CA TYR A 266 16.55 38.78 -11.66
C TYR A 266 15.08 38.50 -11.87
N LEU A 267 14.29 39.47 -12.28
CA LEU A 267 12.86 39.30 -12.54
C LEU A 267 12.63 38.25 -13.64
N VAL A 268 13.39 38.33 -14.72
CA VAL A 268 13.29 37.33 -15.82
C VAL A 268 13.66 35.94 -15.31
N LEU A 269 14.77 35.78 -14.60
CA LEU A 269 15.19 34.49 -14.05
C LEU A 269 14.18 33.93 -13.02
N PHE A 270 13.61 34.81 -12.21
CA PHE A 270 12.59 34.47 -11.23
C PHE A 270 11.30 33.97 -11.88
N VAL A 271 10.86 34.65 -12.94
CA VAL A 271 9.68 34.22 -13.73
C VAL A 271 9.93 32.87 -14.42
N ILE A 272 11.11 32.69 -14.99
CA ILE A 272 11.52 31.39 -15.59
C ILE A 272 11.52 30.31 -14.52
N LEU A 273 12.11 30.55 -13.35
CA LEU A 273 12.10 29.61 -12.23
C LEU A 273 10.67 29.21 -11.86
N PHE A 274 9.79 30.19 -11.71
CA PHE A 274 8.41 29.96 -11.28
C PHE A 274 7.62 29.12 -12.29
N ILE A 275 7.84 29.33 -13.59
CA ILE A 275 7.10 28.61 -14.66
C ILE A 275 7.71 27.22 -14.91
N VAL A 276 9.03 27.10 -14.95
CA VAL A 276 9.72 25.90 -15.46
C VAL A 276 10.06 24.92 -14.34
N TYR A 277 10.42 25.42 -13.15
CA TYR A 277 10.91 24.55 -12.08
C TYR A 277 9.77 23.81 -11.37
N PRO A 278 9.76 22.46 -11.36
CA PRO A 278 8.67 21.69 -10.80
C PRO A 278 8.47 21.89 -9.29
N GLY A 279 9.54 22.21 -8.55
CA GLY A 279 9.49 22.43 -7.11
C GLY A 279 8.61 23.61 -6.70
N THR A 280 8.51 24.66 -7.52
CA THR A 280 7.67 25.83 -7.22
C THR A 280 6.17 25.49 -7.22
N LYS A 281 5.77 24.50 -8.02
CA LYS A 281 4.37 24.00 -8.09
C LYS A 281 4.00 23.14 -6.89
N LEU A 282 4.98 22.73 -6.09
CA LEU A 282 4.79 21.87 -4.90
C LEU A 282 4.75 22.67 -3.60
N LEU A 283 5.06 23.99 -3.66
CA LEU A 283 5.10 24.82 -2.47
C LEU A 283 3.70 24.95 -1.85
N ALA A 284 3.60 24.65 -0.56
CA ALA A 284 2.44 24.99 0.24
C ALA A 284 2.36 26.50 0.46
N THR A 285 1.24 27.01 0.92
CA THR A 285 1.03 28.48 1.09
C THR A 285 2.09 29.11 2.02
N GLU A 286 2.50 28.40 3.07
CA GLU A 286 3.53 28.86 4.01
C GLU A 286 4.92 28.86 3.37
N ASP A 287 5.26 27.79 2.63
CA ASP A 287 6.52 27.69 1.90
C ASP A 287 6.60 28.70 0.76
N PHE A 288 5.47 29.05 0.15
CA PHE A 288 5.41 30.09 -0.87
C PHE A 288 5.72 31.48 -0.32
N ALA A 289 5.28 31.78 0.90
CA ALA A 289 5.64 33.03 1.58
C ALA A 289 7.14 33.08 1.88
N LEU A 290 7.75 31.97 2.31
CA LEU A 290 9.19 31.84 2.49
C LEU A 290 9.95 32.01 1.16
N PHE A 291 9.48 31.38 0.10
CA PHE A 291 10.03 31.52 -1.25
C PHE A 291 10.05 32.99 -1.72
N LEU A 292 8.93 33.70 -1.59
CA LEU A 292 8.86 35.12 -1.91
C LEU A 292 9.75 35.95 -1.00
N GLY A 293 9.73 35.69 0.31
CA GLY A 293 10.60 36.38 1.28
C GLY A 293 12.09 36.23 0.95
N THR A 294 12.49 34.98 0.65
CA THR A 294 13.88 34.68 0.23
C THR A 294 14.23 35.39 -1.07
N ALA A 295 13.29 35.45 -2.02
CA ALA A 295 13.49 36.17 -3.29
C ALA A 295 13.77 37.68 -3.06
N PHE A 296 12.97 38.35 -2.25
CA PHE A 296 13.16 39.76 -1.93
C PHE A 296 14.44 40.02 -1.15
N ILE A 297 14.68 39.25 -0.08
CA ILE A 297 15.88 39.41 0.75
C ILE A 297 17.13 39.18 -0.07
N SER A 298 17.16 38.14 -0.93
CA SER A 298 18.32 37.78 -1.72
C SER A 298 18.73 38.86 -2.72
N ILE A 299 17.76 39.43 -3.45
CA ILE A 299 18.08 40.50 -4.41
C ILE A 299 18.53 41.78 -3.69
N PHE A 300 17.88 42.13 -2.56
CA PHE A 300 18.29 43.27 -1.76
C PHE A 300 19.70 43.09 -1.20
N ALA A 301 20.02 41.93 -0.65
CA ALA A 301 21.34 41.61 -0.12
C ALA A 301 22.41 41.66 -1.23
N ALA A 302 22.14 41.04 -2.38
CA ALA A 302 23.05 41.00 -3.51
C ALA A 302 23.36 42.42 -4.06
N ILE A 303 22.32 43.23 -4.20
CA ILE A 303 22.48 44.64 -4.64
C ILE A 303 23.23 45.44 -3.58
N SER A 304 22.86 45.35 -2.31
CA SER A 304 23.52 46.09 -1.22
C SER A 304 24.98 45.73 -1.08
N PHE A 305 25.32 44.46 -1.19
CA PHE A 305 26.70 44.00 -1.11
C PHE A 305 27.52 44.48 -2.30
N THR A 306 26.97 44.42 -3.51
CA THR A 306 27.72 44.76 -4.74
C THR A 306 27.90 46.25 -4.92
N PHE A 307 26.92 47.06 -4.55
CA PHE A 307 26.96 48.51 -4.78
C PHE A 307 27.20 49.33 -3.51
N GLY A 308 26.87 48.82 -2.33
CA GLY A 308 27.01 49.53 -1.04
C GLY A 308 28.40 49.38 -0.44
N VAL A 309 28.94 48.18 -0.41
CA VAL A 309 30.27 47.93 0.20
C VAL A 309 31.39 48.72 -0.48
N PRO A 310 31.51 48.75 -1.81
CA PRO A 310 32.56 49.55 -2.46
C PRO A 310 32.46 51.05 -2.19
N LYS A 311 31.25 51.58 -1.99
CA LYS A 311 31.06 52.98 -1.65
C LYS A 311 31.55 53.31 -0.24
N ILE A 312 31.25 52.47 0.73
CA ILE A 312 31.71 52.62 2.12
C ILE A 312 33.22 52.50 2.21
N TRP A 313 33.85 51.59 1.47
CA TRP A 313 35.30 51.44 1.45
C TRP A 313 36.00 52.67 0.84
N LYS A 314 35.44 53.24 -0.23
CA LYS A 314 35.98 54.42 -0.89
C LYS A 314 35.86 55.70 -0.05
N GLU A 315 34.84 55.78 0.80
CA GLU A 315 34.66 56.85 1.77
C GLU A 315 35.65 56.73 2.94
N ARG A 316 36.08 55.54 3.31
CA ARG A 316 37.00 55.24 4.41
C ARG A 316 38.48 55.47 4.03
N ASP A 317 38.81 55.34 2.76
CA ASP A 317 40.17 55.61 2.25
C ASP A 317 40.42 57.13 2.03
N ILE A 318 39.47 58.01 2.33
CA ILE A 318 39.55 59.48 2.19
C ILE A 318 39.70 60.17 3.56
N GLU A 319 39.48 59.42 4.66
CA GLU A 319 39.82 59.86 6.01
C GLU A 319 41.26 59.39 6.43
#